data_4185507ba9368945a03fbf2583c6a158
#
_entry.id   4185507ba9368945a03fbf2583c6a158
#
_cell.length_a   1.000
_cell.length_b   1.000
_cell.length_c   1.000
_cell.angle_alpha   90.00
_cell.angle_beta   90.00
_cell.angle_gamma   90.00
#
_symmetry.space_group_name_H-M   'P 1'
#
loop_
_entity.id
_entity.type
_entity.pdbx_description
1 polymer ?
#
loop_
_entity_poly.entity_id
_entity_poly.type
_entity_poly.pdbx_seq_one_letter_code
_entity_poly.pdbx_strand_id
1 'polypeptide(L)'
;MKRFEHPKAPVPFLLVDDLEENLLSLEALLKRDDILLLKARSGDEALELLLQHDVALALIDVQMPGLSGYELAELMRGNERTRRVPIIFVTAGTADGARRFRGYEAGAVDFIQKPIEPDILRSKVHVFFELYVQRQWLAAQRDELAAHAAALEEAARGKDILLREINHRIKNLFSLTAGLISLSARSATNVSELAADLRSRMGALARAHDLTLPDLARSAEPTPTNTTVIQLLEAILDPHRHPGAAQISVAGDDAPLRGSALTSLALLLHELSTNAVKYGALASPEGQLDIALTNEGQALRLVWDEKAASPPSSTASREGFGTTLEKAALQGLRGEITREWRPEGLRLSLVLPLDGLSP
;
A
#
# COMPACT_ATOMS: atom_id res chain seq x y z
N MET A 1 23.46 29.32 6.51
CA MET A 1 24.25 28.09 6.75
C MET A 1 23.59 27.33 7.90
N LYS A 2 22.92 26.18 7.63
CA LYS A 2 22.44 25.29 8.70
C LYS A 2 23.69 24.74 9.41
N ARG A 3 23.81 24.99 10.72
CA ARG A 3 24.81 24.33 11.55
C ARG A 3 24.60 22.83 11.42
N PHE A 4 25.64 22.10 11.04
CA PHE A 4 25.62 20.64 11.09
C PHE A 4 25.29 20.23 12.52
N GLU A 5 24.25 19.43 12.69
CA GLU A 5 23.95 18.85 14.00
C GLU A 5 25.16 18.04 14.47
N HIS A 6 25.48 18.13 15.76
CA HIS A 6 26.56 17.36 16.36
C HIS A 6 26.41 15.88 16.00
N PRO A 7 27.53 15.18 15.71
CA PRO A 7 27.46 13.75 15.41
C PRO A 7 26.76 13.01 16.56
N LYS A 8 25.88 12.07 16.22
CA LYS A 8 25.13 11.28 17.21
C LYS A 8 26.03 10.43 18.13
N ALA A 9 27.27 10.20 17.73
CA ALA A 9 28.29 9.50 18.48
C ALA A 9 29.63 10.23 18.32
N PRO A 10 30.55 10.15 19.31
CA PRO A 10 31.86 10.77 19.22
C PRO A 10 32.67 10.23 18.01
N VAL A 11 33.34 11.10 17.31
CA VAL A 11 34.15 10.78 16.10
C VAL A 11 35.44 10.07 16.49
N PRO A 12 35.70 8.83 16.01
CA PRO A 12 36.87 8.06 16.41
C PRO A 12 38.15 8.57 15.72
N PHE A 13 39.15 8.92 16.50
CA PHE A 13 40.52 9.25 16.06
C PHE A 13 41.51 8.25 16.65
N LEU A 14 42.41 7.76 15.83
CA LEU A 14 43.45 6.83 16.24
C LEU A 14 44.77 7.57 16.50
N LEU A 15 45.32 7.39 17.69
CA LEU A 15 46.61 7.88 18.09
C LEU A 15 47.55 6.69 18.23
N VAL A 16 48.70 6.71 17.53
CA VAL A 16 49.69 5.62 17.53
C VAL A 16 51.08 6.16 17.87
N ASP A 17 51.59 5.76 18.99
CA ASP A 17 52.97 6.14 19.45
C ASP A 17 53.42 5.11 20.50
N ASP A 18 54.66 4.61 20.46
CA ASP A 18 55.14 3.59 21.39
C ASP A 18 55.38 4.16 22.81
N LEU A 19 55.51 5.47 22.92
CA LEU A 19 55.70 6.18 24.20
C LEU A 19 54.35 6.65 24.76
N GLU A 20 53.96 6.13 25.90
CA GLU A 20 52.71 6.49 26.59
C GLU A 20 52.62 8.00 26.88
N GLU A 21 53.78 8.66 27.19
CA GLU A 21 53.83 10.08 27.46
C GLU A 21 53.41 10.93 26.22
N ASN A 22 53.76 10.47 25.03
CA ASN A 22 53.36 11.12 23.76
C ASN A 22 51.84 10.95 23.53
N LEU A 23 51.28 9.77 23.77
CA LEU A 23 49.85 9.50 23.67
C LEU A 23 49.05 10.35 24.65
N LEU A 24 49.51 10.49 25.90
CA LEU A 24 48.89 11.36 26.91
C LEU A 24 48.95 12.84 26.50
N SER A 25 50.05 13.26 25.90
CA SER A 25 50.22 14.64 25.40
C SER A 25 49.24 14.92 24.24
N LEU A 26 49.14 14.01 23.28
CA LEU A 26 48.19 14.11 22.16
C LEU A 26 46.76 14.09 22.68
N GLU A 27 46.43 13.19 23.61
CA GLU A 27 45.14 13.14 24.24
C GLU A 27 44.76 14.48 24.91
N ALA A 28 45.65 15.05 25.71
CA ALA A 28 45.41 16.33 26.38
C ALA A 28 45.14 17.50 25.42
N LEU A 29 45.79 17.48 24.25
CA LEU A 29 45.61 18.49 23.22
C LEU A 29 44.34 18.35 22.41
N LEU A 30 43.83 17.11 22.25
CA LEU A 30 42.72 16.77 21.36
C LEU A 30 41.43 16.39 22.10
N LYS A 31 41.48 16.27 23.42
CA LYS A 31 40.33 15.86 24.24
C LYS A 31 39.14 16.81 24.04
N ARG A 32 38.03 16.27 23.53
CA ARG A 32 36.74 16.94 23.31
C ARG A 32 35.63 15.92 23.48
N ASP A 33 34.43 16.36 23.86
CA ASP A 33 33.27 15.49 24.10
C ASP A 33 32.77 14.80 22.83
N ASP A 34 33.01 15.40 21.66
CA ASP A 34 32.61 14.92 20.34
C ASP A 34 33.69 14.08 19.62
N ILE A 35 34.83 13.78 20.29
CA ILE A 35 35.93 12.98 19.77
C ILE A 35 36.18 11.77 20.69
N LEU A 36 36.23 10.58 20.09
CA LEU A 36 36.70 9.36 20.73
C LEU A 36 38.16 9.11 20.37
N LEU A 37 39.04 9.22 21.34
CA LEU A 37 40.46 8.98 21.14
C LEU A 37 40.80 7.51 21.40
N LEU A 38 41.14 6.77 20.33
CA LEU A 38 41.66 5.40 20.37
C LEU A 38 43.15 5.45 20.45
N LYS A 39 43.77 4.80 21.42
CA LYS A 39 45.21 4.82 21.64
C LYS A 39 45.81 3.45 21.36
N ALA A 40 46.89 3.41 20.58
CA ALA A 40 47.68 2.21 20.28
C ALA A 40 49.15 2.46 20.55
N ARG A 41 49.81 1.52 21.21
CA ARG A 41 51.23 1.59 21.54
C ARG A 41 52.13 0.86 20.54
N SER A 42 51.50 0.24 19.53
CA SER A 42 52.21 -0.44 18.44
C SER A 42 51.37 -0.43 17.16
N GLY A 43 52.03 -0.75 16.04
CA GLY A 43 51.34 -0.91 14.77
C GLY A 43 50.31 -2.06 14.78
N ASP A 44 50.61 -3.16 15.49
CA ASP A 44 49.68 -4.30 15.59
C ASP A 44 48.42 -3.92 16.36
N GLU A 45 48.53 -3.25 17.51
CA GLU A 45 47.38 -2.72 18.28
C GLU A 45 46.57 -1.72 17.46
N ALA A 46 47.24 -0.87 16.68
CA ALA A 46 46.58 0.06 15.76
C ALA A 46 45.73 -0.68 14.70
N LEU A 47 46.23 -1.76 14.12
CA LEU A 47 45.53 -2.58 13.16
C LEU A 47 44.31 -3.23 13.78
N GLU A 48 44.40 -3.75 15.01
CA GLU A 48 43.25 -4.32 15.74
C GLU A 48 42.14 -3.27 15.96
N LEU A 49 42.49 -2.05 16.39
CA LEU A 49 41.50 -0.97 16.58
C LEU A 49 40.88 -0.53 15.26
N LEU A 50 41.64 -0.49 14.16
CA LEU A 50 41.15 -0.18 12.82
C LEU A 50 40.16 -1.23 12.28
N LEU A 51 40.24 -2.49 12.75
CA LEU A 51 39.26 -3.51 12.40
C LEU A 51 37.95 -3.35 13.16
N GLN A 52 37.98 -2.75 14.35
CA GLN A 52 36.80 -2.61 15.23
C GLN A 52 36.08 -1.28 15.01
N HIS A 53 36.81 -0.21 14.62
CA HIS A 53 36.30 1.16 14.54
C HIS A 53 36.42 1.75 13.15
N ASP A 54 35.42 2.55 12.72
CA ASP A 54 35.54 3.41 11.51
C ASP A 54 36.22 4.72 11.88
N VAL A 55 37.55 4.75 11.73
CA VAL A 55 38.40 5.84 12.17
C VAL A 55 38.36 7.02 11.20
N ALA A 56 38.15 8.23 11.72
CA ALA A 56 38.08 9.47 10.95
C ALA A 56 39.46 10.02 10.57
N LEU A 57 40.46 9.78 11.40
CA LEU A 57 41.84 10.21 11.23
C LEU A 57 42.78 9.35 12.07
N ALA A 58 43.93 8.96 11.52
CA ALA A 58 45.02 8.33 12.23
C ALA A 58 46.23 9.30 12.36
N LEU A 59 46.65 9.56 13.61
CA LEU A 59 47.88 10.23 13.94
C LEU A 59 48.91 9.16 14.30
N ILE A 60 50.00 9.02 13.49
CA ILE A 60 50.88 7.87 13.60
C ILE A 60 52.33 8.39 13.79
N ASP A 61 52.99 7.98 14.88
CA ASP A 61 54.42 8.21 15.00
C ASP A 61 55.19 7.38 13.97
N VAL A 62 56.20 7.98 13.39
CA VAL A 62 57.00 7.34 12.34
C VAL A 62 57.96 6.32 12.92
N GLN A 63 58.54 6.61 14.08
CA GLN A 63 59.64 5.84 14.67
C GLN A 63 59.13 5.00 15.84
N MET A 64 58.64 3.81 15.53
CA MET A 64 58.20 2.84 16.54
C MET A 64 58.96 1.54 16.41
N PRO A 65 59.20 0.82 17.53
CA PRO A 65 59.81 -0.52 17.49
C PRO A 65 58.87 -1.53 16.84
N GLY A 66 59.43 -2.51 16.14
CA GLY A 66 58.66 -3.51 15.41
C GLY A 66 58.08 -2.94 14.10
N LEU A 67 56.80 -2.77 14.00
CA LEU A 67 56.12 -2.20 12.83
C LEU A 67 56.24 -0.66 12.86
N SER A 68 57.01 -0.09 11.94
CA SER A 68 57.16 1.36 11.82
C SER A 68 55.89 2.03 11.34
N GLY A 69 55.74 3.34 11.59
CA GLY A 69 54.58 4.09 11.12
C GLY A 69 54.36 4.06 9.60
N TYR A 70 55.44 3.99 8.82
CA TYR A 70 55.35 3.87 7.36
C TYR A 70 54.81 2.51 6.94
N GLU A 71 55.31 1.42 7.52
CA GLU A 71 54.83 0.07 7.24
C GLU A 71 53.35 -0.10 7.64
N LEU A 72 52.97 0.47 8.81
CA LEU A 72 51.54 0.51 9.22
C LEU A 72 50.71 1.22 8.18
N ALA A 73 51.15 2.37 7.66
CA ALA A 73 50.41 3.11 6.64
C ALA A 73 50.29 2.31 5.32
N GLU A 74 51.31 1.59 4.89
CA GLU A 74 51.28 0.70 3.73
C GLU A 74 50.25 -0.43 3.91
N LEU A 75 50.22 -1.07 5.09
CA LEU A 75 49.23 -2.07 5.42
C LEU A 75 47.81 -1.51 5.43
N MET A 76 47.62 -0.30 5.98
CA MET A 76 46.32 0.40 5.94
C MET A 76 45.89 0.68 4.50
N ARG A 77 46.78 1.06 3.59
CA ARG A 77 46.46 1.30 2.17
C ARG A 77 46.15 0.02 1.40
N GLY A 78 46.79 -1.10 1.80
CA GLY A 78 46.52 -2.43 1.23
C GLY A 78 45.15 -3.03 1.60
N ASN A 79 44.51 -2.54 2.64
CA ASN A 79 43.21 -3.07 3.11
C ASN A 79 42.06 -2.18 2.66
N GLU A 80 41.03 -2.77 2.07
CA GLU A 80 39.89 -2.07 1.52
C GLU A 80 39.11 -1.22 2.55
N ARG A 81 39.05 -1.67 3.79
CA ARG A 81 38.36 -0.99 4.89
C ARG A 81 39.13 0.26 5.37
N THR A 82 40.45 0.19 5.45
CA THR A 82 41.28 1.21 6.06
C THR A 82 42.00 2.13 5.04
N ARG A 83 42.03 1.72 3.75
CA ARG A 83 42.75 2.48 2.69
C ARG A 83 42.33 3.94 2.53
N ARG A 84 41.13 4.30 3.00
CA ARG A 84 40.59 5.66 2.89
C ARG A 84 40.75 6.47 4.17
N VAL A 85 41.23 5.89 5.26
CA VAL A 85 41.49 6.61 6.52
C VAL A 85 42.61 7.61 6.28
N PRO A 86 42.40 8.93 6.52
CA PRO A 86 43.45 9.91 6.43
C PRO A 86 44.53 9.63 7.47
N ILE A 87 45.82 9.78 7.08
CA ILE A 87 46.96 9.55 7.95
C ILE A 87 47.76 10.84 8.05
N ILE A 88 48.03 11.27 9.26
CA ILE A 88 49.00 12.34 9.56
C ILE A 88 50.17 11.72 10.32
N PHE A 89 51.36 11.80 9.77
CA PHE A 89 52.55 11.36 10.49
C PHE A 89 53.03 12.41 11.51
N VAL A 90 53.35 11.91 12.69
CA VAL A 90 54.04 12.68 13.73
C VAL A 90 55.53 12.28 13.71
N THR A 91 56.44 13.20 13.55
CA THR A 91 57.89 12.89 13.35
C THR A 91 58.79 13.79 14.14
N ALA A 92 59.90 13.22 14.67
CA ALA A 92 60.97 13.96 15.31
C ALA A 92 61.97 14.47 14.26
N GLY A 93 62.21 15.77 14.23
CA GLY A 93 63.27 16.40 13.41
C GLY A 93 62.80 16.99 12.07
N THR A 94 63.67 17.80 11.44
CA THR A 94 63.46 18.36 10.11
C THR A 94 63.31 17.21 9.10
N ALA A 95 62.15 17.00 8.57
CA ALA A 95 61.96 15.96 7.57
C ALA A 95 62.82 16.33 6.33
N ASP A 96 63.94 15.61 6.12
CA ASP A 96 64.65 15.62 4.84
C ASP A 96 63.60 15.36 3.72
N GLY A 97 63.74 16.04 2.58
CA GLY A 97 62.84 15.91 1.44
C GLY A 97 62.54 14.45 1.05
N ALA A 98 63.54 13.57 1.22
CA ALA A 98 63.39 12.13 0.98
C ALA A 98 62.47 11.43 1.97
N ARG A 99 62.42 11.82 3.24
CA ARG A 99 61.48 11.22 4.24
C ARG A 99 60.06 11.71 4.07
N ARG A 100 59.89 13.00 3.69
CA ARG A 100 58.56 13.51 3.31
C ARG A 100 58.00 12.80 2.08
N PHE A 101 58.85 12.60 1.07
CA PHE A 101 58.45 11.89 -0.15
C PHE A 101 58.02 10.46 0.15
N ARG A 102 58.74 9.69 0.95
CA ARG A 102 58.33 8.35 1.41
C ARG A 102 56.98 8.34 2.13
N GLY A 103 56.71 9.30 2.97
CA GLY A 103 55.46 9.37 3.68
C GLY A 103 54.26 9.68 2.77
N TYR A 104 54.44 10.53 1.77
CA TYR A 104 53.39 10.73 0.76
C TYR A 104 53.19 9.49 -0.12
N GLU A 105 54.26 8.77 -0.48
CA GLU A 105 54.18 7.48 -1.18
C GLU A 105 53.45 6.43 -0.34
N ALA A 106 53.68 6.38 0.97
CA ALA A 106 52.93 5.55 1.91
C ALA A 106 51.47 6.00 2.13
N GLY A 107 51.08 7.11 1.49
CA GLY A 107 49.70 7.57 1.47
C GLY A 107 49.28 8.51 2.60
N ALA A 108 50.26 9.13 3.30
CA ALA A 108 49.94 10.19 4.27
C ALA A 108 49.32 11.39 3.56
N VAL A 109 48.39 12.05 4.24
CA VAL A 109 47.80 13.31 3.77
C VAL A 109 48.58 14.52 4.31
N ASP A 110 49.32 14.37 5.44
CA ASP A 110 50.06 15.46 6.06
C ASP A 110 51.09 14.98 7.10
N PHE A 111 51.86 15.93 7.66
CA PHE A 111 52.91 15.73 8.68
C PHE A 111 52.78 16.73 9.80
N ILE A 112 53.13 16.33 11.01
CA ILE A 112 53.28 17.18 12.19
C ILE A 112 54.68 16.91 12.77
N GLN A 113 55.45 17.99 12.98
CA GLN A 113 56.78 17.89 13.53
C GLN A 113 56.74 18.00 15.06
N LYS A 114 57.54 17.16 15.74
CA LYS A 114 57.83 17.32 17.19
C LYS A 114 58.93 18.39 17.38
N PRO A 115 58.78 19.34 18.34
CA PRO A 115 57.69 19.49 19.30
C PRO A 115 56.38 19.93 18.64
N ILE A 116 55.27 19.33 19.07
CA ILE A 116 53.96 19.56 18.47
C ILE A 116 53.43 20.93 18.89
N GLU A 117 53.14 21.77 17.91
CA GLU A 117 52.45 23.03 18.12
C GLU A 117 50.94 22.80 18.28
N PRO A 118 50.32 23.12 19.44
CA PRO A 118 48.92 22.80 19.74
C PRO A 118 47.95 23.35 18.70
N ASP A 119 48.13 24.57 18.22
CA ASP A 119 47.18 25.22 17.32
C ASP A 119 47.25 24.61 15.91
N ILE A 120 48.45 24.20 15.46
CA ILE A 120 48.65 23.51 14.18
C ILE A 120 47.96 22.13 14.22
N LEU A 121 48.18 21.37 15.30
CA LEU A 121 47.54 20.07 15.49
C LEU A 121 46.04 20.21 15.47
N ARG A 122 45.49 21.10 16.30
CA ARG A 122 44.02 21.31 16.39
C ARG A 122 43.40 21.73 15.06
N SER A 123 44.07 22.64 14.34
CA SER A 123 43.57 23.10 13.03
C SER A 123 43.52 21.95 12.02
N LYS A 124 44.58 21.13 11.92
CA LYS A 124 44.62 19.97 11.01
C LYS A 124 43.58 18.93 11.35
N VAL A 125 43.49 18.58 12.63
CA VAL A 125 42.52 17.60 13.13
C VAL A 125 41.04 18.06 12.90
N HIS A 126 40.80 19.38 13.08
CA HIS A 126 39.45 19.94 12.88
C HIS A 126 38.95 19.75 11.44
N VAL A 127 39.80 19.90 10.44
CA VAL A 127 39.44 19.68 9.03
C VAL A 127 38.96 18.24 8.79
N PHE A 128 39.66 17.24 9.33
CA PHE A 128 39.30 15.84 9.17
C PHE A 128 38.06 15.48 9.98
N PHE A 129 37.86 16.10 11.14
CA PHE A 129 36.63 15.99 11.90
C PHE A 129 35.41 16.46 11.08
N GLU A 130 35.48 17.66 10.49
CA GLU A 130 34.40 18.18 9.68
C GLU A 130 34.13 17.32 8.43
N LEU A 131 35.17 16.88 7.74
CA LEU A 131 35.03 16.00 6.57
C LEU A 131 34.36 14.67 6.93
N TYR A 132 34.72 14.08 8.08
CA TYR A 132 34.07 12.85 8.53
C TYR A 132 32.59 13.07 8.85
N VAL A 133 32.26 14.12 9.59
CA VAL A 133 30.86 14.46 9.92
C VAL A 133 30.05 14.73 8.66
N GLN A 134 30.59 15.49 7.71
CA GLN A 134 29.93 15.74 6.42
C GLN A 134 29.69 14.44 5.64
N ARG A 135 30.66 13.55 5.59
CA ARG A 135 30.55 12.26 4.91
C ARG A 135 29.47 11.39 5.53
N GLN A 136 29.42 11.30 6.87
CA GLN A 136 28.38 10.56 7.59
C GLN A 136 27.00 11.14 7.34
N TRP A 137 26.89 12.46 7.37
CA TRP A 137 25.63 13.15 7.10
C TRP A 137 25.13 12.90 5.67
N LEU A 138 26.00 12.98 4.68
CA LEU A 138 25.67 12.69 3.28
C LEU A 138 25.25 11.23 3.09
N ALA A 139 25.93 10.29 3.77
CA ALA A 139 25.54 8.88 3.73
C ALA A 139 24.15 8.66 4.30
N ALA A 140 23.83 9.25 5.46
CA ALA A 140 22.51 9.17 6.07
C ALA A 140 21.41 9.76 5.17
N GLN A 141 21.66 10.93 4.56
CA GLN A 141 20.70 11.54 3.62
C GLN A 141 20.48 10.69 2.38
N ARG A 142 21.53 10.11 1.82
CA ARG A 142 21.43 9.20 0.68
C ARG A 142 20.51 8.01 1.01
N ASP A 143 20.70 7.42 2.18
CA ASP A 143 19.94 6.24 2.60
C ASP A 143 18.48 6.60 2.88
N GLU A 144 18.19 7.76 3.45
CA GLU A 144 16.84 8.31 3.64
C GLU A 144 16.14 8.56 2.28
N LEU A 145 16.83 9.20 1.34
CA LEU A 145 16.29 9.43 -0.01
C LEU A 145 16.03 8.13 -0.75
N ALA A 146 16.89 7.12 -0.61
CA ALA A 146 16.66 5.80 -1.21
C ALA A 146 15.41 5.11 -0.64
N ALA A 147 15.20 5.21 0.68
CA ALA A 147 14.00 4.68 1.32
C ALA A 147 12.71 5.39 0.85
N HIS A 148 12.74 6.73 0.75
CA HIS A 148 11.60 7.50 0.23
C HIS A 148 11.30 7.18 -1.23
N ALA A 149 12.34 7.04 -2.08
CA ALA A 149 12.16 6.66 -3.48
C ALA A 149 11.50 5.29 -3.62
N ALA A 150 11.94 4.29 -2.85
CA ALA A 150 11.34 2.96 -2.85
C ALA A 150 9.86 3.00 -2.41
N ALA A 151 9.52 3.75 -1.36
CA ALA A 151 8.15 3.91 -0.89
C ALA A 151 7.25 4.59 -1.94
N LEU A 152 7.74 5.61 -2.63
CA LEU A 152 7.02 6.28 -3.72
C LEU A 152 6.77 5.36 -4.91
N GLU A 153 7.75 4.54 -5.30
CA GLU A 153 7.58 3.56 -6.37
C GLU A 153 6.54 2.50 -6.03
N GLU A 154 6.50 2.06 -4.78
CA GLU A 154 5.50 1.10 -4.33
C GLU A 154 4.09 1.70 -4.34
N ALA A 155 3.93 2.92 -3.83
CA ALA A 155 2.67 3.66 -3.88
C ALA A 155 2.19 3.91 -5.32
N ALA A 156 3.09 4.25 -6.25
CA ALA A 156 2.79 4.43 -7.66
C ALA A 156 2.30 3.13 -8.31
N ARG A 157 2.98 2.00 -8.04
CA ARG A 157 2.53 0.67 -8.51
C ARG A 157 1.15 0.29 -8.01
N GLY A 158 0.89 0.52 -6.73
CA GLY A 158 -0.44 0.31 -6.13
C GLY A 158 -1.53 1.14 -6.81
N LYS A 159 -1.26 2.42 -7.07
CA LYS A 159 -2.17 3.32 -7.79
C LYS A 159 -2.46 2.82 -9.21
N ASP A 160 -1.46 2.34 -9.95
CA ASP A 160 -1.64 1.85 -11.33
C ASP A 160 -2.52 0.60 -11.37
N ILE A 161 -2.41 -0.29 -10.39
CA ILE A 161 -3.28 -1.46 -10.26
C ILE A 161 -4.72 -1.02 -10.04
N LEU A 162 -4.95 -0.09 -9.11
CA LEU A 162 -6.29 0.44 -8.82
C LEU A 162 -6.91 1.13 -10.05
N LEU A 163 -6.12 1.93 -10.78
CA LEU A 163 -6.60 2.59 -11.99
C LEU A 163 -7.00 1.60 -13.09
N ARG A 164 -6.26 0.50 -13.25
CA ARG A 164 -6.63 -0.57 -14.21
C ARG A 164 -7.93 -1.24 -13.81
N GLU A 165 -8.10 -1.55 -12.52
CA GLU A 165 -9.32 -2.15 -12.00
C GLU A 165 -10.54 -1.22 -12.21
N ILE A 166 -10.41 0.08 -11.88
CA ILE A 166 -11.46 1.09 -12.12
C ILE A 166 -11.81 1.17 -13.61
N ASN A 167 -10.80 1.25 -14.49
CA ASN A 167 -11.04 1.30 -15.93
C ASN A 167 -11.75 0.04 -16.46
N HIS A 168 -11.40 -1.13 -15.93
CA HIS A 168 -12.08 -2.38 -16.28
C HIS A 168 -13.55 -2.36 -15.83
N ARG A 169 -13.84 -1.91 -14.61
CA ARG A 169 -15.21 -1.75 -14.10
C ARG A 169 -16.02 -0.74 -14.91
N ILE A 170 -15.42 0.40 -15.25
CA ILE A 170 -16.07 1.42 -16.11
C ILE A 170 -16.44 0.82 -17.47
N LYS A 171 -15.53 0.10 -18.13
CA LYS A 171 -15.82 -0.56 -19.41
C LYS A 171 -16.97 -1.57 -19.30
N ASN A 172 -17.01 -2.34 -18.23
CA ASN A 172 -18.10 -3.30 -17.98
C ASN A 172 -19.44 -2.59 -17.79
N LEU A 173 -19.49 -1.48 -17.04
CA LEU A 173 -20.69 -0.67 -16.87
C LEU A 173 -21.18 -0.09 -18.19
N PHE A 174 -20.31 0.44 -19.03
CA PHE A 174 -20.70 0.97 -20.35
C PHE A 174 -21.22 -0.13 -21.28
N SER A 175 -20.58 -1.29 -21.31
CA SER A 175 -21.04 -2.42 -22.11
C SER A 175 -22.42 -2.90 -21.69
N LEU A 176 -22.66 -2.97 -20.38
CA LEU A 176 -23.94 -3.33 -19.80
C LEU A 176 -25.02 -2.30 -20.09
N THR A 177 -24.69 -1.00 -19.96
CA THR A 177 -25.60 0.11 -20.29
C THR A 177 -26.02 0.05 -21.75
N ALA A 178 -25.06 -0.15 -22.68
CA ALA A 178 -25.36 -0.30 -24.11
C ALA A 178 -26.27 -1.51 -24.39
N GLY A 179 -26.04 -2.63 -23.70
CA GLY A 179 -26.91 -3.81 -23.75
C GLY A 179 -28.33 -3.51 -23.29
N LEU A 180 -28.48 -2.81 -22.14
CA LEU A 180 -29.78 -2.41 -21.60
C LEU A 180 -30.54 -1.48 -22.55
N ILE A 181 -29.87 -0.48 -23.13
CA ILE A 181 -30.47 0.43 -24.12
C ILE A 181 -30.99 -0.37 -25.33
N SER A 182 -30.15 -1.26 -25.86
CA SER A 182 -30.51 -2.09 -27.04
C SER A 182 -31.67 -3.01 -26.76
N LEU A 183 -31.72 -3.58 -25.55
CA LEU A 183 -32.80 -4.45 -25.12
C LEU A 183 -34.07 -3.66 -24.85
N SER A 184 -34.04 -2.54 -24.13
CA SER A 184 -35.21 -1.70 -23.84
C SER A 184 -35.83 -1.12 -25.12
N ALA A 185 -35.01 -0.75 -26.12
CA ALA A 185 -35.44 -0.21 -27.39
C ALA A 185 -36.25 -1.23 -28.24
N ARG A 186 -36.09 -2.54 -28.01
CA ARG A 186 -36.82 -3.58 -28.73
C ARG A 186 -38.27 -3.79 -28.19
N SER A 187 -38.49 -3.41 -26.92
CA SER A 187 -39.79 -3.66 -26.22
C SER A 187 -40.64 -2.41 -26.08
N ALA A 188 -40.05 -1.24 -26.15
CA ALA A 188 -40.76 0.02 -25.96
C ALA A 188 -41.65 0.33 -27.15
N THR A 189 -42.89 0.73 -26.90
CA THR A 189 -43.84 1.12 -27.91
C THR A 189 -43.72 2.59 -28.31
N ASN A 190 -43.11 3.41 -27.46
CA ASN A 190 -42.88 4.82 -27.69
C ASN A 190 -41.66 5.33 -26.89
N VAL A 191 -41.18 6.54 -27.24
CA VAL A 191 -39.99 7.14 -26.63
C VAL A 191 -40.15 7.42 -25.14
N SER A 192 -41.34 7.80 -24.69
CA SER A 192 -41.63 8.09 -23.28
C SER A 192 -41.52 6.85 -22.41
N GLU A 193 -42.05 5.75 -22.89
CA GLU A 193 -41.98 4.44 -22.23
C GLU A 193 -40.52 3.95 -22.16
N LEU A 194 -39.74 4.06 -23.26
CA LEU A 194 -38.33 3.74 -23.30
C LEU A 194 -37.54 4.55 -22.28
N ALA A 195 -37.77 5.87 -22.22
CA ALA A 195 -37.06 6.76 -21.28
C ALA A 195 -37.41 6.43 -19.81
N ALA A 196 -38.64 6.10 -19.50
CA ALA A 196 -39.06 5.71 -18.15
C ALA A 196 -38.44 4.37 -17.73
N ASP A 197 -38.45 3.38 -18.61
CA ASP A 197 -37.86 2.06 -18.38
C ASP A 197 -36.36 2.11 -18.16
N LEU A 198 -35.62 2.83 -19.04
CA LEU A 198 -34.18 3.04 -18.90
C LEU A 198 -33.84 3.77 -17.60
N ARG A 199 -34.57 4.82 -17.23
CA ARG A 199 -34.33 5.56 -15.99
C ARG A 199 -34.50 4.66 -14.77
N SER A 200 -35.55 3.82 -14.76
CA SER A 200 -35.84 2.89 -13.69
C SER A 200 -34.68 1.87 -13.49
N ARG A 201 -34.25 1.22 -14.57
CA ARG A 201 -33.17 0.23 -14.56
C ARG A 201 -31.80 0.83 -14.20
N MET A 202 -31.48 2.01 -14.77
CA MET A 202 -30.25 2.71 -14.41
C MET A 202 -30.23 3.14 -12.95
N GLY A 203 -31.39 3.53 -12.40
CA GLY A 203 -31.54 3.83 -10.98
C GLY A 203 -31.27 2.60 -10.08
N ALA A 204 -31.78 1.43 -10.50
CA ALA A 204 -31.50 0.18 -9.78
C ALA A 204 -30.01 -0.19 -9.80
N LEU A 205 -29.37 -0.04 -10.96
CA LEU A 205 -27.92 -0.27 -11.09
C LEU A 205 -27.09 0.70 -10.27
N ALA A 206 -27.48 1.98 -10.22
CA ALA A 206 -26.80 2.98 -9.41
C ALA A 206 -26.85 2.60 -7.92
N ARG A 207 -28.04 2.27 -7.39
CA ARG A 207 -28.19 1.80 -6.00
C ARG A 207 -27.36 0.55 -5.70
N ALA A 208 -27.33 -0.42 -6.61
CA ALA A 208 -26.49 -1.61 -6.46
C ALA A 208 -24.99 -1.25 -6.45
N HIS A 209 -24.57 -0.30 -7.27
CA HIS A 209 -23.19 0.14 -7.34
C HIS A 209 -22.76 0.94 -6.10
N ASP A 210 -23.66 1.77 -5.56
CA ASP A 210 -23.41 2.51 -4.31
C ASP A 210 -23.06 1.59 -3.13
N LEU A 211 -23.62 0.36 -3.11
CA LEU A 211 -23.26 -0.64 -2.10
C LEU A 211 -21.81 -1.15 -2.22
N THR A 212 -21.14 -0.96 -3.36
CA THR A 212 -19.74 -1.39 -3.57
C THR A 212 -18.73 -0.31 -3.27
N LEU A 213 -19.16 0.93 -3.08
CA LEU A 213 -18.25 2.03 -2.74
C LEU A 213 -17.82 1.90 -1.27
N PRO A 214 -16.49 1.93 -0.99
CA PRO A 214 -16.04 2.00 0.39
C PRO A 214 -16.56 3.29 1.03
N ASP A 215 -17.08 3.19 2.23
CA ASP A 215 -17.47 4.36 3.02
C ASP A 215 -16.20 5.13 3.46
N LEU A 216 -15.66 5.94 2.54
CA LEU A 216 -14.44 6.74 2.73
C LEU A 216 -14.55 7.74 3.90
N ALA A 217 -15.77 7.94 4.44
CA ALA A 217 -16.02 8.85 5.54
C ALA A 217 -15.92 8.18 6.92
N ARG A 218 -15.93 6.85 7.01
CA ARG A 218 -16.05 6.12 8.29
C ARG A 218 -14.91 5.22 8.69
N SER A 219 -13.95 4.92 7.81
CA SER A 219 -12.89 3.95 8.11
C SER A 219 -11.54 4.45 7.66
N ALA A 220 -10.58 4.54 8.59
CA ALA A 220 -9.17 4.83 8.32
C ALA A 220 -8.44 3.66 7.60
N GLU A 221 -9.08 2.49 7.50
CA GLU A 221 -8.59 1.33 6.75
C GLU A 221 -9.64 0.91 5.71
N PRO A 222 -9.24 0.71 4.44
CA PRO A 222 -10.14 0.21 3.40
C PRO A 222 -10.44 -1.28 3.65
N THR A 223 -11.44 -1.56 4.47
CA THR A 223 -12.02 -2.90 4.51
C THR A 223 -12.81 -3.13 3.22
N PRO A 224 -12.61 -4.24 2.51
CA PRO A 224 -13.42 -4.56 1.35
C PRO A 224 -14.88 -4.67 1.81
N THR A 225 -15.73 -3.76 1.35
CA THR A 225 -17.17 -3.81 1.59
C THR A 225 -17.71 -5.08 0.92
N ASN A 226 -17.95 -6.12 1.72
CA ASN A 226 -18.61 -7.31 1.26
C ASN A 226 -20.10 -7.00 1.16
N THR A 227 -20.56 -6.55 -0.02
CA THR A 227 -21.98 -6.43 -0.32
C THR A 227 -22.62 -7.81 -0.25
N THR A 228 -23.81 -7.89 0.33
CA THR A 228 -24.53 -9.15 0.50
C THR A 228 -25.84 -9.16 -0.29
N VAL A 229 -26.43 -10.34 -0.46
CA VAL A 229 -27.70 -10.51 -1.15
C VAL A 229 -28.84 -9.78 -0.42
N ILE A 230 -28.88 -9.83 0.91
CA ILE A 230 -29.88 -9.11 1.71
C ILE A 230 -29.73 -7.59 1.54
N GLN A 231 -28.52 -7.06 1.60
CA GLN A 231 -28.30 -5.62 1.39
C GLN A 231 -28.75 -5.15 0.02
N LEU A 232 -28.54 -5.96 -1.02
CA LEU A 232 -29.03 -5.64 -2.35
C LEU A 232 -30.57 -5.69 -2.42
N LEU A 233 -31.19 -6.71 -1.84
CA LEU A 233 -32.66 -6.81 -1.75
C LEU A 233 -33.27 -5.58 -1.07
N GLU A 234 -32.72 -5.18 0.08
CA GLU A 234 -33.14 -3.98 0.80
C GLU A 234 -33.05 -2.73 -0.08
N ALA A 235 -31.89 -2.50 -0.74
CA ALA A 235 -31.67 -1.34 -1.60
C ALA A 235 -32.61 -1.29 -2.83
N ILE A 236 -32.98 -2.43 -3.39
CA ILE A 236 -33.93 -2.52 -4.53
C ILE A 236 -35.38 -2.32 -4.08
N LEU A 237 -35.75 -2.82 -2.89
CA LEU A 237 -37.11 -2.77 -2.38
C LEU A 237 -37.43 -1.48 -1.59
N ASP A 238 -36.45 -0.76 -1.11
CA ASP A 238 -36.59 0.49 -0.34
C ASP A 238 -37.53 1.53 -0.98
N PRO A 239 -37.49 1.80 -2.29
CA PRO A 239 -38.43 2.74 -2.94
C PRO A 239 -39.88 2.33 -2.86
N HIS A 240 -40.18 1.08 -2.54
CA HIS A 240 -41.55 0.53 -2.44
C HIS A 240 -42.05 0.45 -0.99
N ARG A 241 -41.19 0.81 0.00
CA ARG A 241 -41.53 0.85 1.42
C ARG A 241 -41.92 2.27 1.83
N HIS A 242 -43.21 2.56 1.88
CA HIS A 242 -43.71 3.83 2.39
C HIS A 242 -44.99 3.59 3.24
N PRO A 243 -45.36 4.52 4.13
CA PRO A 243 -46.58 4.40 4.90
C PRO A 243 -47.80 4.22 3.99
N GLY A 244 -48.56 3.15 4.19
CA GLY A 244 -49.72 2.78 3.35
C GLY A 244 -49.38 1.96 2.10
N ALA A 245 -48.12 1.52 1.91
CA ALA A 245 -47.77 0.54 0.89
C ALA A 245 -48.01 -0.91 1.35
N ALA A 246 -47.90 -1.85 0.40
CA ALA A 246 -47.91 -3.28 0.66
C ALA A 246 -46.82 -3.67 1.69
N GLN A 247 -47.07 -4.74 2.44
CA GLN A 247 -46.11 -5.24 3.42
C GLN A 247 -45.01 -6.02 2.72
N ILE A 248 -43.73 -5.65 3.00
CA ILE A 248 -42.56 -6.33 2.47
C ILE A 248 -41.70 -6.87 3.61
N SER A 249 -41.47 -8.19 3.63
CA SER A 249 -40.57 -8.87 4.57
C SER A 249 -39.38 -9.51 3.83
N VAL A 250 -38.16 -9.40 4.40
CA VAL A 250 -36.97 -10.08 3.91
C VAL A 250 -36.29 -10.74 5.11
N ALA A 251 -36.09 -12.06 5.06
CA ALA A 251 -35.51 -12.81 6.16
C ALA A 251 -34.78 -14.06 5.68
N GLY A 252 -33.88 -14.57 6.52
CA GLY A 252 -33.16 -15.84 6.32
C GLY A 252 -31.68 -15.70 6.27
N ASP A 253 -31.02 -16.65 5.60
CA ASP A 253 -29.57 -16.71 5.44
C ASP A 253 -29.09 -15.67 4.42
N ASP A 254 -27.82 -15.23 4.56
CA ASP A 254 -27.22 -14.25 3.67
C ASP A 254 -25.98 -14.82 2.97
N ALA A 255 -25.59 -14.23 1.85
CA ALA A 255 -24.40 -14.62 1.11
C ALA A 255 -23.67 -13.39 0.53
N PRO A 256 -22.32 -13.44 0.45
CA PRO A 256 -21.55 -12.38 -0.17
C PRO A 256 -21.83 -12.30 -1.67
N LEU A 257 -21.85 -11.08 -2.19
CA LEU A 257 -22.16 -10.78 -3.59
C LEU A 257 -21.11 -9.87 -4.18
N ARG A 258 -20.46 -10.30 -5.28
CA ARG A 258 -19.34 -9.57 -5.86
C ARG A 258 -19.40 -9.48 -7.39
N GLY A 259 -18.68 -8.51 -7.94
CA GLY A 259 -18.41 -8.40 -9.37
C GLY A 259 -19.65 -8.32 -10.25
N SER A 260 -19.71 -9.11 -11.33
CA SER A 260 -20.81 -9.14 -12.28
C SER A 260 -22.09 -9.75 -11.72
N ALA A 261 -21.99 -10.59 -10.67
CA ALA A 261 -23.14 -11.21 -10.03
C ALA A 261 -24.04 -10.15 -9.36
N LEU A 262 -23.44 -9.13 -8.73
CA LEU A 262 -24.18 -8.01 -8.15
C LEU A 262 -25.06 -7.32 -9.20
N THR A 263 -24.50 -7.02 -10.36
CA THR A 263 -25.21 -6.35 -11.45
C THR A 263 -26.32 -7.20 -12.03
N SER A 264 -26.06 -8.49 -12.26
CA SER A 264 -27.04 -9.44 -12.79
C SER A 264 -28.19 -9.64 -11.82
N LEU A 265 -27.90 -9.81 -10.53
CA LEU A 265 -28.92 -9.97 -9.50
C LEU A 265 -29.72 -8.69 -9.27
N ALA A 266 -29.08 -7.51 -9.30
CA ALA A 266 -29.77 -6.22 -9.20
C ALA A 266 -30.80 -6.02 -10.29
N LEU A 267 -30.46 -6.34 -11.54
CA LEU A 267 -31.40 -6.25 -12.67
C LEU A 267 -32.51 -7.26 -12.54
N LEU A 268 -32.23 -8.50 -12.16
CA LEU A 268 -33.26 -9.53 -11.95
C LEU A 268 -34.25 -9.12 -10.85
N LEU A 269 -33.75 -8.70 -9.68
CA LEU A 269 -34.59 -8.27 -8.57
C LEU A 269 -35.38 -7.00 -8.91
N HIS A 270 -34.80 -6.09 -9.69
CA HIS A 270 -35.53 -4.90 -10.16
C HIS A 270 -36.69 -5.26 -11.09
N GLU A 271 -36.49 -6.19 -12.02
CA GLU A 271 -37.58 -6.68 -12.88
C GLU A 271 -38.66 -7.37 -12.07
N LEU A 272 -38.30 -8.23 -11.09
CA LEU A 272 -39.24 -8.86 -10.21
C LEU A 272 -40.04 -7.83 -9.39
N SER A 273 -39.38 -6.84 -8.78
CA SER A 273 -40.06 -5.78 -8.02
C SER A 273 -40.97 -4.93 -8.90
N THR A 274 -40.55 -4.59 -10.12
CA THR A 274 -41.34 -3.83 -11.08
C THR A 274 -42.60 -4.62 -11.52
N ASN A 275 -42.46 -5.93 -11.72
CA ASN A 275 -43.60 -6.80 -12.02
C ASN A 275 -44.57 -6.92 -10.83
N ALA A 276 -44.06 -7.02 -9.61
CA ALA A 276 -44.88 -7.02 -8.39
C ALA A 276 -45.67 -5.72 -8.22
N VAL A 277 -45.10 -4.57 -8.58
CA VAL A 277 -45.76 -3.25 -8.58
C VAL A 277 -46.81 -3.16 -9.68
N LYS A 278 -46.57 -3.68 -10.88
CA LYS A 278 -47.47 -3.55 -12.02
C LYS A 278 -48.63 -4.58 -11.98
N TYR A 279 -48.33 -5.79 -11.53
CA TYR A 279 -49.21 -6.93 -11.72
C TYR A 279 -49.38 -7.81 -10.47
N GLY A 280 -48.58 -7.58 -9.42
CA GLY A 280 -48.48 -8.47 -8.27
C GLY A 280 -48.84 -7.83 -6.92
N ALA A 281 -48.21 -8.32 -5.86
CA ALA A 281 -48.52 -7.96 -4.49
C ALA A 281 -48.27 -6.47 -4.16
N LEU A 282 -47.34 -5.81 -4.84
CA LEU A 282 -47.02 -4.40 -4.57
C LEU A 282 -47.96 -3.41 -5.30
N ALA A 283 -48.96 -3.91 -6.06
CA ALA A 283 -49.91 -3.07 -6.77
C ALA A 283 -51.03 -2.48 -5.84
N SER A 284 -51.22 -3.02 -4.65
CA SER A 284 -52.22 -2.56 -3.67
C SER A 284 -51.69 -2.55 -2.24
N PRO A 285 -52.20 -1.66 -1.36
CA PRO A 285 -51.75 -1.59 0.04
C PRO A 285 -52.01 -2.87 0.86
N GLU A 286 -52.96 -3.67 0.46
CA GLU A 286 -53.31 -4.93 1.14
C GLU A 286 -52.45 -6.11 0.69
N GLY A 287 -51.61 -5.91 -0.30
CA GLY A 287 -50.69 -6.94 -0.79
C GLY A 287 -49.57 -7.24 0.19
N GLN A 288 -49.02 -8.44 0.08
CA GLN A 288 -47.90 -8.89 0.90
C GLN A 288 -46.83 -9.56 0.03
N LEU A 289 -45.58 -9.17 0.25
CA LEU A 289 -44.38 -9.76 -0.38
C LEU A 289 -43.48 -10.32 0.71
N ASP A 290 -43.32 -11.63 0.74
CA ASP A 290 -42.44 -12.34 1.65
C ASP A 290 -41.24 -12.91 0.88
N ILE A 291 -40.03 -12.55 1.29
CA ILE A 291 -38.77 -13.03 0.69
C ILE A 291 -37.99 -13.79 1.76
N ALA A 292 -37.79 -15.08 1.51
CA ALA A 292 -37.02 -15.95 2.38
C ALA A 292 -35.78 -16.48 1.69
N LEU A 293 -34.64 -16.42 2.38
CA LEU A 293 -33.38 -16.93 1.90
C LEU A 293 -32.93 -18.12 2.76
N THR A 294 -32.50 -19.20 2.11
CA THR A 294 -32.00 -20.40 2.77
C THR A 294 -30.71 -20.86 2.11
N ASN A 295 -29.68 -21.07 2.91
CA ASN A 295 -28.40 -21.63 2.44
C ASN A 295 -28.49 -23.16 2.37
N GLU A 296 -28.40 -23.73 1.16
CA GLU A 296 -28.44 -25.17 0.90
C GLU A 296 -27.06 -25.78 0.69
N GLY A 297 -26.01 -25.19 1.34
CA GLY A 297 -24.65 -25.67 1.30
C GLY A 297 -23.83 -25.15 0.11
N GLN A 298 -24.19 -25.51 -1.12
CA GLN A 298 -23.51 -25.02 -2.34
C GLN A 298 -24.30 -23.95 -3.10
N ALA A 299 -25.53 -23.69 -2.68
CA ALA A 299 -26.41 -22.72 -3.31
C ALA A 299 -27.20 -21.93 -2.28
N LEU A 300 -27.55 -20.71 -2.60
CA LEU A 300 -28.50 -19.88 -1.89
C LEU A 300 -29.85 -20.01 -2.61
N ARG A 301 -30.88 -20.48 -1.89
CA ARG A 301 -32.24 -20.48 -2.38
C ARG A 301 -32.94 -19.21 -1.90
N LEU A 302 -33.48 -18.43 -2.84
CA LEU A 302 -34.36 -17.29 -2.58
C LEU A 302 -35.77 -17.64 -2.98
N VAL A 303 -36.69 -17.59 -2.05
CA VAL A 303 -38.15 -17.77 -2.27
C VAL A 303 -38.79 -16.40 -2.20
N TRP A 304 -39.42 -15.99 -3.30
CA TRP A 304 -40.19 -14.75 -3.47
C TRP A 304 -41.65 -15.11 -3.53
N ASP A 305 -42.40 -14.78 -2.50
CA ASP A 305 -43.83 -15.18 -2.34
C ASP A 305 -44.73 -13.94 -2.31
N GLU A 306 -45.50 -13.76 -3.37
CA GLU A 306 -46.45 -12.66 -3.53
C GLU A 306 -47.87 -13.09 -3.19
N LYS A 307 -48.54 -12.34 -2.31
CA LYS A 307 -49.94 -12.43 -2.04
C LYS A 307 -50.64 -11.15 -2.48
N ALA A 308 -51.40 -11.21 -3.55
CA ALA A 308 -52.10 -10.07 -4.10
C ALA A 308 -53.57 -10.04 -3.58
N ALA A 309 -54.10 -8.83 -3.38
CA ALA A 309 -55.51 -8.66 -2.93
C ALA A 309 -56.55 -9.15 -3.95
N SER A 310 -56.15 -9.29 -5.22
CA SER A 310 -57.00 -9.84 -6.26
C SER A 310 -56.21 -10.88 -7.08
N PRO A 311 -56.82 -12.01 -7.45
CA PRO A 311 -56.12 -13.04 -8.21
C PRO A 311 -55.64 -12.48 -9.55
N PRO A 312 -54.41 -12.82 -9.99
CA PRO A 312 -53.88 -12.34 -11.25
C PRO A 312 -54.76 -12.86 -12.40
N SER A 313 -55.15 -11.98 -13.33
CA SER A 313 -55.90 -12.38 -14.51
C SER A 313 -55.05 -13.36 -15.34
N SER A 314 -55.66 -14.51 -15.71
CA SER A 314 -55.02 -15.66 -16.37
C SER A 314 -54.42 -15.38 -17.77
N THR A 315 -54.32 -14.12 -18.18
CA THR A 315 -53.85 -13.70 -19.51
C THR A 315 -52.37 -13.29 -19.54
N ALA A 316 -51.57 -13.51 -18.49
CA ALA A 316 -50.18 -13.06 -18.37
C ALA A 316 -49.12 -14.02 -18.98
N SER A 317 -49.45 -14.82 -19.99
CA SER A 317 -48.46 -15.61 -20.76
C SER A 317 -48.08 -14.90 -22.06
N ARG A 318 -47.71 -13.63 -22.02
CA ARG A 318 -46.93 -13.05 -23.09
C ARG A 318 -45.42 -13.13 -22.72
N GLU A 319 -44.69 -13.91 -23.51
CA GLU A 319 -43.23 -13.81 -23.52
C GLU A 319 -42.87 -12.35 -23.82
N GLY A 320 -42.76 -11.56 -22.76
CA GLY A 320 -42.39 -10.17 -22.81
C GLY A 320 -40.89 -10.02 -22.60
N PHE A 321 -40.42 -8.80 -22.75
CA PHE A 321 -39.04 -8.38 -22.59
C PHE A 321 -38.39 -8.82 -21.26
N GLY A 322 -39.14 -8.90 -20.15
CA GLY A 322 -38.68 -9.40 -18.86
C GLY A 322 -38.05 -10.81 -18.91
N THR A 323 -38.57 -11.69 -19.79
CA THR A 323 -38.05 -13.04 -19.98
C THR A 323 -36.63 -13.06 -20.61
N THR A 324 -36.28 -12.12 -21.49
CA THR A 324 -34.95 -12.07 -22.12
C THR A 324 -33.88 -11.54 -21.16
N LEU A 325 -34.22 -10.49 -20.43
CA LEU A 325 -33.30 -9.93 -19.41
C LEU A 325 -33.10 -10.92 -18.25
N GLU A 326 -34.16 -11.56 -17.83
CA GLU A 326 -34.14 -12.59 -16.80
C GLU A 326 -33.26 -13.78 -17.21
N LYS A 327 -33.40 -14.29 -18.45
CA LYS A 327 -32.54 -15.35 -18.98
C LYS A 327 -31.07 -14.92 -19.00
N ALA A 328 -30.78 -13.70 -19.43
CA ALA A 328 -29.41 -13.17 -19.44
C ALA A 328 -28.83 -13.01 -18.03
N ALA A 329 -29.61 -12.51 -17.08
CA ALA A 329 -29.19 -12.36 -15.70
C ALA A 329 -28.94 -13.74 -15.04
N LEU A 330 -29.84 -14.70 -15.24
CA LEU A 330 -29.72 -16.08 -14.73
C LEU A 330 -28.48 -16.79 -15.31
N GLN A 331 -28.19 -16.59 -16.61
CA GLN A 331 -26.93 -17.10 -17.20
C GLN A 331 -25.71 -16.53 -16.51
N GLY A 332 -25.69 -15.22 -16.25
CA GLY A 332 -24.60 -14.56 -15.53
C GLY A 332 -24.42 -15.05 -14.09
N LEU A 333 -25.50 -15.44 -13.44
CA LEU A 333 -25.54 -15.98 -12.08
C LEU A 333 -25.38 -17.51 -12.01
N ARG A 334 -25.41 -18.20 -13.13
CA ARG A 334 -25.53 -19.67 -13.23
C ARG A 334 -26.71 -20.20 -12.44
N GLY A 335 -27.76 -19.37 -12.28
CA GLY A 335 -28.93 -19.66 -11.44
C GLY A 335 -30.12 -20.23 -12.23
N GLU A 336 -31.04 -20.79 -11.50
CA GLU A 336 -32.29 -21.33 -12.01
C GLU A 336 -33.49 -20.68 -11.33
N ILE A 337 -34.54 -20.41 -12.07
CA ILE A 337 -35.78 -19.85 -11.54
C ILE A 337 -36.98 -20.76 -11.89
N THR A 338 -37.82 -21.01 -10.91
CA THR A 338 -39.10 -21.72 -11.08
C THR A 338 -40.25 -20.84 -10.62
N ARG A 339 -41.42 -20.93 -11.29
CA ARG A 339 -42.61 -20.13 -11.01
C ARG A 339 -43.79 -21.03 -10.76
N GLU A 340 -44.51 -20.72 -9.70
CA GLU A 340 -45.75 -21.38 -9.33
C GLU A 340 -46.86 -20.33 -9.17
N TRP A 341 -47.84 -20.36 -10.08
CA TRP A 341 -49.01 -19.49 -9.98
C TRP A 341 -50.00 -20.10 -9.01
N ARG A 342 -50.43 -19.36 -8.00
CA ARG A 342 -51.36 -19.76 -6.98
C ARG A 342 -52.63 -18.89 -7.02
N PRO A 343 -53.75 -19.35 -6.45
CA PRO A 343 -54.98 -18.53 -6.35
C PRO A 343 -54.74 -17.19 -5.62
N GLU A 344 -53.83 -17.18 -4.63
CA GLU A 344 -53.49 -16.01 -3.82
C GLU A 344 -52.36 -15.15 -4.40
N GLY A 345 -51.63 -15.60 -5.46
CA GLY A 345 -50.55 -14.83 -6.05
C GLY A 345 -49.49 -15.66 -6.78
N LEU A 346 -48.26 -15.22 -6.72
CA LEU A 346 -47.13 -15.83 -7.42
C LEU A 346 -46.06 -16.25 -6.42
N ARG A 347 -45.58 -17.48 -6.53
CA ARG A 347 -44.37 -17.93 -5.84
C ARG A 347 -43.23 -18.19 -6.83
N LEU A 348 -42.08 -17.55 -6.58
CA LEU A 348 -40.84 -17.79 -7.33
C LEU A 348 -39.84 -18.48 -6.42
N SER A 349 -39.11 -19.44 -6.95
CA SER A 349 -37.94 -20.02 -6.30
C SER A 349 -36.74 -19.84 -7.21
N LEU A 350 -35.76 -19.09 -6.72
CA LEU A 350 -34.51 -18.78 -7.38
C LEU A 350 -33.36 -19.52 -6.66
N VAL A 351 -32.63 -20.36 -7.38
CA VAL A 351 -31.50 -21.12 -6.87
C VAL A 351 -30.22 -20.52 -7.46
N LEU A 352 -29.34 -20.03 -6.61
CA LEU A 352 -28.12 -19.32 -6.97
C LEU A 352 -26.91 -20.08 -6.43
N PRO A 353 -26.06 -20.70 -7.26
CA PRO A 353 -24.82 -21.30 -6.82
C PRO A 353 -23.92 -20.27 -6.13
N LEU A 354 -23.34 -20.60 -4.97
CA LEU A 354 -22.52 -19.65 -4.19
C LEU A 354 -21.23 -19.24 -4.93
N ASP A 355 -20.67 -20.12 -5.76
CA ASP A 355 -19.54 -19.80 -6.64
C ASP A 355 -19.92 -18.83 -7.76
N GLY A 356 -21.19 -18.76 -8.14
CA GLY A 356 -21.72 -17.77 -9.07
C GLY A 356 -21.95 -16.39 -8.45
N LEU A 357 -22.14 -16.30 -7.12
CA LEU A 357 -22.37 -15.05 -6.39
C LEU A 357 -21.06 -14.32 -6.03
N SER A 358 -19.98 -15.05 -5.82
CA SER A 358 -18.68 -14.51 -5.43
C SER A 358 -17.55 -15.23 -6.18
N PRO A 359 -17.46 -15.04 -7.52
CA PRO A 359 -16.44 -15.67 -8.35
C PRO A 359 -15.02 -15.17 -8.10
#